data_70f62fd68fd9c164631521a9b54701b4
#
_entry.id   70f62fd68fd9c164631521a9b54701b4
#
_cell.length_a   1.000
_cell.length_b   1.000
_cell.length_c   1.000
_cell.angle_alpha   90.00
_cell.angle_beta   90.00
_cell.angle_gamma   90.00
#
_symmetry.space_group_name_H-M   'P 1'
#
loop_
_entity.id
_entity.type
_entity.pdbx_description
1 polymer ?
#
loop_
_entity_poly.entity_id
_entity_poly.type
_entity_poly.pdbx_seq_one_letter_code
_entity_poly.pdbx_strand_id
1 'polypeptide(L)'
;MDRILLVTGDGAEGLEVMYPYQRLTEEGYKVDIAAPTKKVIHSVVHDFEPDWETNTEKLGYRIQPDISFADVKSDEYVGLVIPGGRAPEYIRYNEALLRIVRAFFSAGKPVAAICHAGQILATAGVAKGRTLTAYHLVRSEIIAAGASYLDREVVVDGNLVTSRAWPDHPAFMREFVKVLSVAKGQSPARLKQ
;
A
#
# COMPACT_ATOMS: atom_id res chain seq x y z
N MET A 1 14.36 -15.95 4.86
CA MET A 1 14.16 -14.60 4.28
C MET A 1 12.74 -14.19 4.57
N ASP A 2 12.56 -13.05 5.25
CA ASP A 2 11.23 -12.54 5.59
C ASP A 2 10.49 -12.10 4.33
N ARG A 3 9.18 -12.31 4.31
CA ARG A 3 8.34 -12.03 3.16
C ARG A 3 7.44 -10.82 3.42
N ILE A 4 7.31 -9.95 2.41
CA ILE A 4 6.35 -8.84 2.36
C ILE A 4 5.30 -9.18 1.31
N LEU A 5 4.04 -8.95 1.63
CA LEU A 5 2.94 -9.05 0.69
C LEU A 5 2.66 -7.68 0.08
N LEU A 6 2.59 -7.60 -1.24
CA LEU A 6 2.13 -6.42 -1.98
C LEU A 6 0.83 -6.78 -2.69
N VAL A 7 -0.29 -6.11 -2.36
CA VAL A 7 -1.61 -6.42 -2.91
C VAL A 7 -2.03 -5.38 -3.94
N THR A 8 -2.46 -5.80 -5.13
CA THR A 8 -2.83 -4.89 -6.20
C THR A 8 -3.78 -5.54 -7.23
N GLY A 9 -4.06 -4.85 -8.35
CA GLY A 9 -4.91 -5.32 -9.44
C GLY A 9 -4.73 -4.49 -10.71
N ASP A 10 -5.55 -4.70 -11.73
CA ASP A 10 -5.54 -3.89 -12.94
C ASP A 10 -5.79 -2.41 -12.60
N GLY A 11 -5.15 -1.51 -13.34
CA GLY A 11 -5.23 -0.08 -13.09
C GLY A 11 -4.40 0.40 -11.90
N ALA A 12 -3.52 -0.45 -11.36
CA ALA A 12 -2.56 -0.03 -10.33
C ALA A 12 -1.62 1.05 -10.88
N GLU A 13 -1.29 2.05 -10.06
CA GLU A 13 -0.20 2.99 -10.40
C GLU A 13 1.13 2.25 -10.44
N GLY A 14 1.79 2.26 -11.61
CA GLY A 14 2.99 1.45 -11.85
C GLY A 14 4.14 1.77 -10.90
N LEU A 15 4.38 3.05 -10.61
CA LEU A 15 5.43 3.47 -9.67
C LEU A 15 5.11 3.04 -8.23
N GLU A 16 3.83 3.08 -7.83
CA GLU A 16 3.42 2.69 -6.48
C GLU A 16 3.51 1.18 -6.23
N VAL A 17 3.57 0.38 -7.29
CA VAL A 17 3.88 -1.05 -7.22
C VAL A 17 5.39 -1.28 -7.27
N MET A 18 6.07 -0.76 -8.29
CA MET A 18 7.45 -1.13 -8.59
C MET A 18 8.47 -0.52 -7.62
N TYR A 19 8.26 0.72 -7.16
CA TYR A 19 9.21 1.32 -6.22
C TYR A 19 9.21 0.59 -4.85
N PRO A 20 8.07 0.33 -4.18
CA PRO A 20 8.07 -0.48 -2.98
C PRO A 20 8.62 -1.89 -3.19
N TYR A 21 8.30 -2.52 -4.32
CA TYR A 21 8.82 -3.85 -4.67
C TYR A 21 10.36 -3.85 -4.68
N GLN A 22 10.96 -2.95 -5.44
CA GLN A 22 12.41 -2.86 -5.59
C GLN A 22 13.08 -2.44 -4.27
N ARG A 23 12.54 -1.41 -3.63
CA ARG A 23 13.09 -0.87 -2.38
C ARG A 23 13.10 -1.91 -1.25
N LEU A 24 12.05 -2.70 -1.12
CA LEU A 24 12.00 -3.76 -0.11
C LEU A 24 12.88 -4.96 -0.49
N THR A 25 13.03 -5.24 -1.78
CA THR A 25 13.98 -6.26 -2.25
C THR A 25 15.42 -5.87 -1.93
N GLU A 26 15.80 -4.59 -2.09
CA GLU A 26 17.11 -4.04 -1.67
C GLU A 26 17.33 -4.17 -0.16
N GLU A 27 16.26 -4.04 0.65
CA GLU A 27 16.33 -4.26 2.11
C GLU A 27 16.41 -5.75 2.50
N GLY A 28 16.47 -6.65 1.53
CA GLY A 28 16.62 -8.09 1.76
C GLY A 28 15.33 -8.84 2.06
N TYR A 29 14.16 -8.26 1.76
CA TYR A 29 12.88 -8.98 1.85
C TYR A 29 12.58 -9.73 0.55
N LYS A 30 11.86 -10.84 0.66
CA LYS A 30 11.15 -11.41 -0.50
C LYS A 30 9.80 -10.71 -0.61
N VAL A 31 9.51 -10.08 -1.74
CA VAL A 31 8.24 -9.42 -1.99
C VAL A 31 7.42 -10.29 -2.93
N ASP A 32 6.23 -10.71 -2.49
CA ASP A 32 5.27 -11.41 -3.34
C ASP A 32 4.12 -10.46 -3.72
N ILE A 33 3.83 -10.37 -5.01
CA ILE A 33 2.71 -9.58 -5.55
C ILE A 33 1.47 -10.47 -5.60
N ALA A 34 0.42 -10.05 -4.89
CA ALA A 34 -0.88 -10.70 -4.90
C ALA A 34 -1.93 -9.87 -5.64
N ALA A 35 -2.82 -10.55 -6.37
CA ALA A 35 -3.91 -9.95 -7.11
C ALA A 35 -5.19 -10.80 -6.97
N PRO A 36 -6.36 -10.33 -7.47
CA PRO A 36 -7.58 -11.14 -7.45
C PRO A 36 -7.40 -12.53 -8.06
N THR A 37 -6.61 -12.61 -9.13
CA THR A 37 -6.20 -13.87 -9.79
C THR A 37 -4.74 -13.76 -10.23
N LYS A 38 -4.13 -14.86 -10.68
CA LYS A 38 -2.74 -14.88 -11.18
C LYS A 38 -2.60 -14.43 -12.65
N LYS A 39 -3.61 -13.80 -13.24
CA LYS A 39 -3.46 -13.21 -14.57
C LYS A 39 -2.48 -12.03 -14.56
N VAL A 40 -1.86 -11.74 -15.70
CA VAL A 40 -1.04 -10.53 -15.85
C VAL A 40 -1.88 -9.28 -15.56
N ILE A 41 -1.38 -8.42 -14.69
CA ILE A 41 -1.97 -7.12 -14.36
C ILE A 41 -1.53 -6.09 -15.37
N HIS A 42 -2.43 -5.23 -15.78
CA HIS A 42 -2.15 -4.02 -16.55
C HIS A 42 -2.08 -2.82 -15.62
N SER A 43 -0.86 -2.34 -15.34
CA SER A 43 -0.68 -1.10 -14.59
C SER A 43 -0.96 0.12 -15.46
N VAL A 44 -1.07 1.27 -14.81
CA VAL A 44 -1.23 2.57 -15.46
C VAL A 44 -0.12 3.52 -14.99
N VAL A 45 0.09 4.59 -15.75
CA VAL A 45 0.94 5.72 -15.39
C VAL A 45 0.03 6.93 -15.26
N HIS A 46 -0.02 7.49 -14.06
CA HIS A 46 -0.66 8.77 -13.81
C HIS A 46 0.39 9.88 -13.84
N ASP A 47 0.00 11.03 -14.38
CA ASP A 47 0.86 12.20 -14.45
C ASP A 47 0.05 13.48 -14.23
N PHE A 48 0.72 14.56 -13.83
CA PHE A 48 0.14 15.89 -13.69
C PHE A 48 0.61 16.76 -14.86
N GLU A 49 -0.30 17.05 -15.78
CA GLU A 49 -0.03 17.88 -16.94
C GLU A 49 -0.42 19.34 -16.67
N PRO A 50 0.34 20.34 -17.15
CA PRO A 50 -0.07 21.73 -17.09
C PRO A 50 -1.46 21.94 -17.70
N ASP A 51 -2.26 22.80 -17.09
CA ASP A 51 -3.62 23.14 -17.52
C ASP A 51 -4.64 21.97 -17.53
N TRP A 52 -4.32 20.87 -16.83
CA TRP A 52 -5.20 19.73 -16.64
C TRP A 52 -5.67 19.64 -15.18
N GLU A 53 -6.98 19.59 -14.92
CA GLU A 53 -7.55 19.69 -13.57
C GLU A 53 -7.42 18.40 -12.74
N THR A 54 -7.05 17.30 -13.37
CA THR A 54 -6.84 16.00 -12.72
C THR A 54 -5.61 15.31 -13.29
N ASN A 55 -5.24 14.16 -12.78
CA ASN A 55 -4.16 13.36 -13.36
C ASN A 55 -4.59 12.72 -14.69
N THR A 56 -3.66 12.67 -15.64
CA THR A 56 -3.79 11.87 -16.85
C THR A 56 -3.60 10.38 -16.54
N GLU A 57 -4.03 9.50 -17.45
CA GLU A 57 -3.80 8.06 -17.34
C GLU A 57 -3.33 7.49 -18.67
N LYS A 58 -2.22 6.75 -18.63
CA LYS A 58 -1.64 6.02 -19.76
C LYS A 58 -1.38 4.57 -19.36
N LEU A 59 -1.32 3.65 -20.31
CA LEU A 59 -0.93 2.27 -20.02
C LEU A 59 0.51 2.21 -19.51
N GLY A 60 0.70 1.49 -18.41
CA GLY A 60 1.99 1.22 -17.80
C GLY A 60 2.52 -0.18 -18.11
N TYR A 61 3.42 -0.66 -17.26
CA TYR A 61 4.00 -1.99 -17.38
C TYR A 61 2.99 -3.11 -17.09
N ARG A 62 3.23 -4.26 -17.69
CA ARG A 62 2.58 -5.50 -17.28
C ARG A 62 3.28 -6.07 -16.06
N ILE A 63 2.49 -6.51 -15.08
CA ILE A 63 3.00 -7.06 -13.82
C ILE A 63 2.43 -8.47 -13.67
N GLN A 64 3.31 -9.46 -13.44
CA GLN A 64 2.89 -10.83 -13.19
C GLN A 64 2.72 -11.05 -11.68
N PRO A 65 1.51 -11.32 -11.17
CA PRO A 65 1.31 -11.67 -9.78
C PRO A 65 1.91 -13.05 -9.45
N ASP A 66 2.47 -13.18 -8.26
CA ASP A 66 3.01 -14.43 -7.74
C ASP A 66 1.90 -15.33 -7.19
N ILE A 67 0.87 -14.72 -6.58
CA ILE A 67 -0.17 -15.44 -5.85
C ILE A 67 -1.54 -14.77 -6.02
N SER A 68 -2.63 -15.52 -5.93
CA SER A 68 -3.99 -14.96 -5.86
C SER A 68 -4.35 -14.56 -4.43
N PHE A 69 -5.26 -13.59 -4.25
CA PHE A 69 -5.74 -13.22 -2.90
C PHE A 69 -6.31 -14.42 -2.14
N ALA A 70 -6.96 -15.35 -2.84
CA ALA A 70 -7.57 -16.52 -2.22
C ALA A 70 -6.54 -17.50 -1.61
N ASP A 71 -5.32 -17.52 -2.15
CA ASP A 71 -4.25 -18.43 -1.74
C ASP A 71 -3.31 -17.83 -0.70
N VAL A 72 -3.45 -16.53 -0.37
CA VAL A 72 -2.58 -15.83 0.60
C VAL A 72 -2.81 -16.37 2.01
N LYS A 73 -1.70 -16.76 2.66
CA LYS A 73 -1.63 -17.06 4.09
C LYS A 73 -0.93 -15.89 4.80
N SER A 74 -1.71 -15.03 5.46
CA SER A 74 -1.22 -13.77 6.04
C SER A 74 -0.16 -13.96 7.14
N ASP A 75 -0.11 -15.12 7.78
CA ASP A 75 0.88 -15.49 8.80
C ASP A 75 2.28 -15.68 8.23
N GLU A 76 2.42 -16.02 6.95
CA GLU A 76 3.71 -16.17 6.27
C GLU A 76 4.41 -14.83 5.93
N TYR A 77 3.76 -13.70 6.16
CA TYR A 77 4.27 -12.38 5.81
C TYR A 77 4.47 -11.51 7.05
N VAL A 78 5.55 -10.72 7.05
CA VAL A 78 5.90 -9.81 8.15
C VAL A 78 5.39 -8.38 7.93
N GLY A 79 4.94 -8.04 6.73
CA GLY A 79 4.40 -6.73 6.38
C GLY A 79 3.52 -6.77 5.13
N LEU A 80 2.69 -5.73 4.97
CA LEU A 80 1.75 -5.56 3.86
C LEU A 80 1.98 -4.21 3.19
N VAL A 81 1.99 -4.18 1.85
CA VAL A 81 1.98 -2.96 1.04
C VAL A 81 0.71 -2.92 0.19
N ILE A 82 0.03 -1.79 0.19
CA ILE A 82 -1.20 -1.55 -0.57
C ILE A 82 -0.96 -0.33 -1.48
N PRO A 83 -0.58 -0.51 -2.74
CA PRO A 83 -0.49 0.55 -3.75
C PRO A 83 -1.85 1.13 -4.12
N GLY A 84 -1.83 2.28 -4.79
CA GLY A 84 -3.01 2.94 -5.30
C GLY A 84 -3.21 2.76 -6.82
N GLY A 85 -3.36 3.87 -7.52
CA GLY A 85 -3.98 3.90 -8.83
C GLY A 85 -5.48 3.67 -8.73
N ARG A 86 -6.12 3.15 -9.79
CA ARG A 86 -7.54 2.80 -9.77
C ARG A 86 -7.84 1.39 -9.23
N ALA A 87 -6.82 0.55 -9.04
CA ALA A 87 -7.01 -0.80 -8.52
C ALA A 87 -7.83 -0.84 -7.22
N PRO A 88 -7.57 0.01 -6.20
CA PRO A 88 -8.35 0.05 -4.97
C PRO A 88 -9.85 0.26 -5.17
N GLU A 89 -10.27 0.96 -6.23
CA GLU A 89 -11.68 1.27 -6.47
C GLU A 89 -12.54 0.01 -6.58
N TYR A 90 -11.99 -1.08 -7.13
CA TYR A 90 -12.74 -2.32 -7.33
C TYR A 90 -12.24 -3.49 -6.46
N ILE A 91 -10.92 -3.61 -6.20
CA ILE A 91 -10.43 -4.72 -5.37
C ILE A 91 -10.90 -4.60 -3.92
N ARG A 92 -11.26 -3.39 -3.45
CA ARG A 92 -11.80 -3.17 -2.10
C ARG A 92 -13.08 -3.97 -1.80
N TYR A 93 -13.75 -4.50 -2.83
CA TYR A 93 -14.92 -5.36 -2.66
C TYR A 93 -14.56 -6.86 -2.69
N ASN A 94 -13.29 -7.20 -2.81
CA ASN A 94 -12.84 -8.59 -2.77
C ASN A 94 -12.70 -9.07 -1.32
N GLU A 95 -13.56 -10.00 -0.90
CA GLU A 95 -13.58 -10.49 0.48
C GLU A 95 -12.28 -11.17 0.92
N ALA A 96 -11.55 -11.82 0.00
CA ALA A 96 -10.26 -12.42 0.35
C ALA A 96 -9.23 -11.33 0.68
N LEU A 97 -9.20 -10.22 -0.09
CA LEU A 97 -8.36 -9.06 0.22
C LEU A 97 -8.73 -8.42 1.55
N LEU A 98 -10.02 -8.23 1.81
CA LEU A 98 -10.47 -7.62 3.09
C LEU A 98 -10.08 -8.50 4.30
N ARG A 99 -10.16 -9.83 4.17
CA ARG A 99 -9.65 -10.75 5.21
C ARG A 99 -8.14 -10.60 5.42
N ILE A 100 -7.36 -10.51 4.35
CA ILE A 100 -5.91 -10.27 4.42
C ILE A 100 -5.63 -8.98 5.21
N VAL A 101 -6.22 -7.86 4.79
CA VAL A 101 -6.00 -6.56 5.44
C VAL A 101 -6.35 -6.62 6.93
N ARG A 102 -7.52 -7.13 7.27
CA ARG A 102 -7.95 -7.28 8.68
C ARG A 102 -7.00 -8.16 9.49
N ALA A 103 -6.46 -9.23 8.90
CA ALA A 103 -5.51 -10.12 9.56
C ALA A 103 -4.20 -9.41 9.94
N PHE A 104 -3.65 -8.57 9.03
CA PHE A 104 -2.44 -7.78 9.33
C PHE A 104 -2.68 -6.78 10.47
N PHE A 105 -3.81 -6.08 10.46
CA PHE A 105 -4.16 -5.14 11.53
C PHE A 105 -4.39 -5.84 12.87
N SER A 106 -5.12 -6.95 12.89
CA SER A 106 -5.38 -7.75 14.09
C SER A 106 -4.10 -8.32 14.71
N ALA A 107 -3.12 -8.67 13.86
CA ALA A 107 -1.81 -9.17 14.30
C ALA A 107 -0.81 -8.05 14.64
N GLY A 108 -1.19 -6.78 14.50
CA GLY A 108 -0.28 -5.64 14.72
C GLY A 108 0.89 -5.58 13.74
N LYS A 109 0.81 -6.28 12.60
CA LYS A 109 1.88 -6.30 11.59
C LYS A 109 1.97 -4.98 10.85
N PRO A 110 3.18 -4.54 10.42
CA PRO A 110 3.38 -3.35 9.61
C PRO A 110 2.55 -3.33 8.33
N VAL A 111 1.88 -2.21 8.07
CA VAL A 111 1.09 -1.97 6.85
C VAL A 111 1.49 -0.63 6.25
N ALA A 112 1.80 -0.63 4.96
CA ALA A 112 2.04 0.57 4.16
C ALA A 112 0.92 0.74 3.13
N ALA A 113 0.28 1.92 3.08
CA ALA A 113 -0.81 2.19 2.14
C ALA A 113 -0.64 3.58 1.51
N ILE A 114 -0.78 3.67 0.19
CA ILE A 114 -0.54 4.91 -0.55
C ILE A 114 -1.70 5.24 -1.50
N CYS A 115 -1.92 6.52 -1.74
CA CYS A 115 -2.83 7.03 -2.75
C CYS A 115 -4.29 6.58 -2.49
N HIS A 116 -4.93 5.91 -3.46
CA HIS A 116 -6.29 5.38 -3.32
C HIS A 116 -6.41 4.15 -2.40
N ALA A 117 -5.29 3.61 -1.89
CA ALA A 117 -5.31 2.51 -0.94
C ALA A 117 -6.12 2.80 0.34
N GLY A 118 -6.30 4.09 0.68
CA GLY A 118 -7.19 4.52 1.75
C GLY A 118 -8.61 3.99 1.64
N GLN A 119 -9.10 3.76 0.41
CA GLN A 119 -10.42 3.16 0.15
C GLN A 119 -10.51 1.72 0.66
N ILE A 120 -9.42 0.95 0.51
CA ILE A 120 -9.34 -0.42 1.03
C ILE A 120 -9.35 -0.41 2.57
N LEU A 121 -8.58 0.51 3.19
CA LEU A 121 -8.55 0.66 4.65
C LEU A 121 -9.94 1.03 5.20
N ALA A 122 -10.64 1.94 4.54
CA ALA A 122 -12.00 2.34 4.89
C ALA A 122 -12.98 1.17 4.79
N THR A 123 -12.98 0.45 3.65
CA THR A 123 -13.88 -0.69 3.40
C THR A 123 -13.59 -1.88 4.33
N ALA A 124 -12.30 -2.11 4.65
CA ALA A 124 -11.91 -3.15 5.62
C ALA A 124 -12.32 -2.81 7.07
N GLY A 125 -12.71 -1.55 7.35
CA GLY A 125 -13.08 -1.07 8.69
C GLY A 125 -11.90 -0.83 9.62
N VAL A 126 -10.67 -0.78 9.07
CA VAL A 126 -9.43 -0.63 9.87
C VAL A 126 -8.95 0.82 9.97
N ALA A 127 -9.59 1.75 9.26
CA ALA A 127 -9.27 3.18 9.30
C ALA A 127 -9.84 3.89 10.55
N LYS A 128 -10.92 3.37 11.14
CA LYS A 128 -11.63 4.01 12.26
C LYS A 128 -10.69 4.28 13.45
N GLY A 129 -10.70 5.53 13.92
CA GLY A 129 -9.90 5.98 15.07
C GLY A 129 -8.42 6.17 14.80
N ARG A 130 -7.97 6.00 13.54
CA ARG A 130 -6.58 6.21 13.15
C ARG A 130 -6.37 7.58 12.53
N THR A 131 -5.13 8.04 12.56
CA THR A 131 -4.67 9.21 11.83
C THR A 131 -3.91 8.74 10.58
N LEU A 132 -4.30 9.20 9.40
CA LEU A 132 -3.69 8.77 8.15
C LEU A 132 -3.74 9.85 7.07
N THR A 133 -2.97 9.66 6.01
CA THR A 133 -3.04 10.43 4.78
C THR A 133 -3.37 9.51 3.61
N ALA A 134 -3.80 10.07 2.49
CA ALA A 134 -4.06 9.38 1.23
C ALA A 134 -4.16 10.42 0.10
N TYR A 135 -4.40 9.99 -1.12
CA TYR A 135 -4.71 10.91 -2.20
C TYR A 135 -5.90 11.79 -1.82
N HIS A 136 -5.77 13.09 -2.05
CA HIS A 136 -6.71 14.09 -1.51
C HIS A 136 -8.16 13.88 -1.96
N LEU A 137 -8.40 13.28 -3.13
CA LEU A 137 -9.75 13.03 -3.64
C LEU A 137 -10.49 11.92 -2.88
N VAL A 138 -9.80 11.04 -2.15
CA VAL A 138 -10.43 10.01 -1.30
C VAL A 138 -10.59 10.45 0.17
N ARG A 139 -10.21 11.68 0.50
CA ARG A 139 -10.27 12.24 1.85
C ARG A 139 -11.64 12.09 2.51
N SER A 140 -12.70 12.38 1.78
CA SER A 140 -14.07 12.31 2.30
C SER A 140 -14.47 10.89 2.71
N GLU A 141 -14.05 9.87 1.96
CA GLU A 141 -14.32 8.48 2.30
C GLU A 141 -13.59 8.06 3.58
N ILE A 142 -12.35 8.51 3.75
CA ILE A 142 -11.51 8.23 4.92
C ILE A 142 -12.12 8.85 6.17
N ILE A 143 -12.56 10.12 6.09
CA ILE A 143 -13.22 10.81 7.21
C ILE A 143 -14.55 10.12 7.53
N ALA A 144 -15.35 9.75 6.53
CA ALA A 144 -16.60 9.04 6.73
C ALA A 144 -16.40 7.66 7.38
N ALA A 145 -15.25 7.02 7.14
CA ALA A 145 -14.85 5.78 7.81
C ALA A 145 -14.38 5.98 9.28
N GLY A 146 -14.39 7.22 9.78
CA GLY A 146 -14.05 7.55 11.17
C GLY A 146 -12.57 7.74 11.45
N ALA A 147 -11.76 8.01 10.41
CA ALA A 147 -10.35 8.36 10.56
C ALA A 147 -10.14 9.89 10.61
N SER A 148 -8.99 10.30 11.15
CA SER A 148 -8.47 11.67 11.05
C SER A 148 -7.56 11.76 9.83
N TYR A 149 -7.91 12.63 8.87
CA TYR A 149 -7.10 12.86 7.67
C TYR A 149 -6.09 14.00 7.90
N LEU A 150 -4.82 13.76 7.56
CA LEU A 150 -3.78 14.78 7.52
C LEU A 150 -3.18 14.86 6.12
N ASP A 151 -3.13 16.07 5.55
CA ASP A 151 -2.42 16.30 4.29
C ASP A 151 -0.91 16.46 4.57
N ARG A 152 -0.20 15.34 4.56
CA ARG A 152 1.26 15.25 4.72
C ARG A 152 1.83 14.19 3.79
N GLU A 153 3.09 14.36 3.41
CA GLU A 153 3.80 13.40 2.55
C GLU A 153 3.81 11.98 3.14
N VAL A 154 3.90 11.87 4.46
CA VAL A 154 3.83 10.60 5.18
C VAL A 154 3.19 10.79 6.54
N VAL A 155 2.35 9.85 6.94
CA VAL A 155 1.78 9.74 8.29
C VAL A 155 2.04 8.34 8.82
N VAL A 156 2.58 8.26 10.04
CA VAL A 156 2.80 7.01 10.77
C VAL A 156 1.87 6.99 11.98
N ASP A 157 1.03 5.97 12.06
CA ASP A 157 0.12 5.72 13.17
C ASP A 157 0.31 4.26 13.63
N GLY A 158 1.17 4.08 14.62
CA GLY A 158 1.54 2.76 15.12
C GLY A 158 2.18 1.88 14.04
N ASN A 159 1.49 0.83 13.66
CA ASN A 159 1.92 -0.09 12.61
C ASN A 159 1.50 0.31 11.19
N LEU A 160 0.75 1.40 11.03
CA LEU A 160 0.29 1.90 9.74
C LEU A 160 1.12 3.08 9.26
N VAL A 161 1.66 2.98 8.05
CA VAL A 161 2.35 4.07 7.33
C VAL A 161 1.54 4.41 6.10
N THR A 162 1.17 5.68 5.94
CA THR A 162 0.38 6.14 4.79
C THR A 162 1.03 7.30 4.07
N SER A 163 0.77 7.43 2.77
CA SER A 163 1.29 8.49 1.91
C SER A 163 0.27 8.90 0.85
N ARG A 164 0.46 10.07 0.22
CA ARG A 164 -0.52 10.66 -0.68
C ARG A 164 -0.47 10.10 -2.10
N ALA A 165 0.74 10.06 -2.68
CA ALA A 165 0.97 9.62 -4.05
C ALA A 165 2.46 9.38 -4.31
N TRP A 166 2.82 8.94 -5.51
CA TRP A 166 4.19 8.57 -5.90
C TRP A 166 5.27 9.64 -5.65
N PRO A 167 5.04 10.97 -5.68
CA PRO A 167 6.07 11.94 -5.33
C PRO A 167 6.58 11.79 -3.89
N ASP A 168 5.75 11.24 -3.01
CA ASP A 168 6.06 11.06 -1.59
C ASP A 168 6.78 9.72 -1.27
N HIS A 169 7.06 8.89 -2.27
CA HIS A 169 7.67 7.57 -2.10
C HIS A 169 8.93 7.53 -1.22
N PRO A 170 9.88 8.50 -1.32
CA PRO A 170 11.07 8.44 -0.49
C PRO A 170 10.77 8.52 1.02
N ALA A 171 9.86 9.41 1.42
CA ALA A 171 9.41 9.52 2.80
C ALA A 171 8.61 8.29 3.22
N PHE A 172 7.67 7.85 2.39
CA PHE A 172 6.82 6.69 2.60
C PHE A 172 7.61 5.42 2.90
N MET A 173 8.52 5.04 2.01
CA MET A 173 9.27 3.80 2.15
C MET A 173 10.33 3.89 3.24
N ARG A 174 10.93 5.06 3.50
CA ARG A 174 11.83 5.27 4.62
C ARG A 174 11.15 5.00 5.97
N GLU A 175 9.94 5.50 6.16
CA GLU A 175 9.18 5.27 7.39
C GLU A 175 8.68 3.82 7.48
N PHE A 176 8.26 3.22 6.38
CA PHE A 176 7.83 1.83 6.39
C PHE A 176 8.96 0.86 6.76
N VAL A 177 10.16 1.05 6.20
CA VAL A 177 11.35 0.25 6.57
C VAL A 177 11.69 0.39 8.06
N LYS A 178 11.56 1.59 8.64
CA LYS A 178 11.72 1.79 10.10
C LYS A 178 10.70 0.99 10.90
N VAL A 179 9.43 1.05 10.52
CA VAL A 179 8.36 0.31 11.21
C VAL A 179 8.57 -1.20 11.11
N LEU A 180 9.01 -1.70 9.95
CA LEU A 180 9.40 -3.11 9.77
C LEU A 180 10.56 -3.51 10.69
N SER A 181 11.59 -2.66 10.83
CA SER A 181 12.74 -2.91 11.68
C SER A 181 12.37 -2.96 13.17
N VAL A 182 11.50 -2.05 13.61
CA VAL A 182 10.98 -2.04 15.00
C VAL A 182 10.18 -3.31 15.28
N ALA A 183 9.33 -3.72 14.36
CA ALA A 183 8.53 -4.94 14.51
C ALA A 183 9.39 -6.22 14.61
N LYS A 184 10.62 -6.21 14.06
CA LYS A 184 11.61 -7.29 14.20
C LYS A 184 12.46 -7.19 15.48
N GLY A 185 12.22 -6.21 16.35
CA GLY A 185 13.05 -5.95 17.53
C GLY A 185 14.45 -5.39 17.20
N GLN A 186 14.62 -4.81 15.99
CA GLN A 186 15.87 -4.17 15.58
C GLN A 186 15.83 -2.67 15.93
N SER A 187 16.93 -2.14 16.48
CA SER A 187 17.01 -0.69 16.75
C SER A 187 17.05 0.09 15.42
N PRO A 188 16.32 1.21 15.28
CA PRO A 188 16.35 2.06 14.09
C PRO A 188 17.73 2.64 13.74
N ALA A 189 18.70 2.55 14.66
CA ALA A 189 20.06 3.07 14.49
C ALA A 189 20.91 2.32 13.44
N ARG A 190 20.51 1.12 13.00
CA ARG A 190 21.25 0.34 11.99
C ARG A 190 20.97 0.74 10.52
N LEU A 191 20.04 1.69 10.28
CA LEU A 191 19.64 2.11 8.93
C LEU A 191 20.47 3.29 8.37
N LYS A 192 21.62 3.64 8.99
CA LYS A 192 22.50 4.75 8.59
C LYS A 192 23.86 4.30 8.06
N GLN A 193 23.93 3.17 7.36
CA GLN A 193 25.16 2.80 6.65
C GLN A 193 24.89 2.61 5.16
#